data_59ad88c5a0cb5de87c189c43679bdfad
#
_entry.id   59ad88c5a0cb5de87c189c43679bdfad
#
_cell.length_a   1.000
_cell.length_b   1.000
_cell.length_c   1.000
_cell.angle_alpha   90.00
_cell.angle_beta   90.00
_cell.angle_gamma   90.00
#
_symmetry.space_group_name_H-M   'P 1'
#
loop_
_entity.id
_entity.type
_entity.pdbx_description
1 polymer ?
#
loop_
_entity_poly.entity_id
_entity_poly.type
_entity_poly.pdbx_seq_one_letter_code
_entity_poly.pdbx_strand_id
1 'polypeptide(L)'
;MPDTPFRNWMTRLCQPEGNRPEWPVLLCSMLEAELLRQQEEPRTYAGAAIIIQRTEHDFQSATGEKRAVYGLYHRCLQETGGCLTIGGDCFWLLSYEVPNQRSFRMRRADLVGLTAEGGLAVFECKLGNNRYGPFAAILEGLDYLACLTSELNFTRLQDDYWKLREQLPVPDAFQAVEPTGTAQHQIIVLAPPEYYRLYDESMRGKGWRDVASNHCHPPTLQISLAVADLDPEGFYRRQIDWC
;
A
#
# COMPACT_ATOMS: atom_id res chain seq x y z
N MET A 1 25.97 -5.01 -8.04
CA MET A 1 25.23 -4.12 -7.14
C MET A 1 24.97 -4.90 -5.88
N PRO A 2 25.24 -4.39 -4.68
CA PRO A 2 24.91 -5.12 -3.48
C PRO A 2 23.40 -5.39 -3.47
N ASP A 3 23.04 -6.65 -3.29
CA ASP A 3 21.66 -7.04 -3.05
C ASP A 3 21.22 -6.29 -1.81
N THR A 4 20.23 -5.43 -1.96
CA THR A 4 19.70 -4.68 -0.83
C THR A 4 19.20 -5.67 0.21
N PRO A 5 19.37 -5.41 1.52
CA PRO A 5 18.82 -6.24 2.60
C PRO A 5 17.35 -6.62 2.36
N PHE A 6 16.58 -5.71 1.79
CA PHE A 6 15.20 -5.90 1.39
C PHE A 6 14.99 -7.10 0.44
N ARG A 7 15.82 -7.26 -0.60
CA ARG A 7 15.67 -8.38 -1.55
C ARG A 7 15.99 -9.73 -0.90
N ASN A 8 16.98 -9.74 -0.02
CA ASN A 8 17.31 -10.92 0.76
C ASN A 8 16.19 -11.28 1.74
N TRP A 9 15.53 -10.29 2.31
CA TRP A 9 14.39 -10.48 3.20
C TRP A 9 13.17 -10.97 2.45
N MET A 10 12.84 -10.36 1.31
CA MET A 10 11.76 -10.83 0.44
C MET A 10 11.96 -12.29 0.04
N THR A 11 13.18 -12.68 -0.34
CA THR A 11 13.50 -14.06 -0.68
C THR A 11 13.30 -15.00 0.53
N ARG A 12 13.68 -14.59 1.73
CA ARG A 12 13.49 -15.38 2.95
C ARG A 12 12.03 -15.48 3.38
N LEU A 13 11.26 -14.41 3.23
CA LEU A 13 9.83 -14.39 3.57
C LEU A 13 8.97 -15.24 2.61
N CYS A 14 9.41 -15.39 1.36
CA CYS A 14 8.72 -16.17 0.35
C CYS A 14 9.06 -17.66 0.39
N GLN A 15 9.99 -18.09 1.26
CA GLN A 15 10.34 -19.52 1.35
C GLN A 15 9.41 -20.27 2.30
N PRO A 16 8.95 -21.50 1.93
CA PRO A 16 8.04 -22.32 2.75
C PRO A 16 8.61 -22.76 4.10
N GLU A 17 9.91 -22.58 4.33
CA GLU A 17 10.61 -22.96 5.57
C GLU A 17 10.17 -22.18 6.82
N GLY A 18 9.08 -21.43 6.70
CA GLY A 18 8.49 -20.54 7.67
C GLY A 18 7.99 -21.13 8.98
N ASN A 19 8.43 -22.27 9.43
CA ASN A 19 8.03 -22.83 10.71
C ASN A 19 8.89 -22.31 11.89
N ARG A 20 9.24 -21.03 11.90
CA ARG A 20 10.05 -20.45 12.97
C ARG A 20 9.14 -19.70 13.98
N PRO A 21 9.15 -20.10 15.25
CA PRO A 21 8.40 -19.39 16.31
C PRO A 21 8.86 -17.94 16.51
N GLU A 22 9.99 -17.55 15.90
CA GLU A 22 10.63 -16.24 15.99
C GLU A 22 10.10 -15.22 14.96
N TRP A 23 9.20 -15.62 14.07
CA TRP A 23 8.69 -14.77 12.98
C TRP A 23 8.15 -13.41 13.43
N PRO A 24 7.33 -13.32 14.49
CA PRO A 24 6.84 -12.04 14.95
C PRO A 24 7.94 -11.07 15.32
N VAL A 25 8.91 -11.55 16.13
CA VAL A 25 10.06 -10.74 16.56
C VAL A 25 10.95 -10.35 15.38
N LEU A 26 11.16 -11.28 14.45
CA LEU A 26 11.95 -11.02 13.25
C LEU A 26 11.29 -9.96 12.37
N LEU A 27 9.97 -10.05 12.15
CA LEU A 27 9.25 -9.05 11.37
C LEU A 27 9.32 -7.66 12.01
N CYS A 28 9.13 -7.56 13.32
CA CYS A 28 9.29 -6.31 14.03
C CYS A 28 10.69 -5.70 13.85
N SER A 29 11.73 -6.50 14.06
CA SER A 29 13.11 -6.05 13.86
C SER A 29 13.41 -5.63 12.42
N MET A 30 12.79 -6.28 11.44
CA MET A 30 12.92 -5.93 10.04
C MET A 30 12.21 -4.62 9.71
N LEU A 31 11.00 -4.40 10.23
CA LEU A 31 10.25 -3.17 10.07
C LEU A 31 10.99 -1.98 10.72
N GLU A 32 11.49 -2.16 11.94
CA GLU A 32 12.29 -1.16 12.64
C GLU A 32 13.57 -0.81 11.86
N ALA A 33 14.31 -1.83 11.41
CA ALA A 33 15.52 -1.61 10.63
C ALA A 33 15.25 -0.90 9.30
N GLU A 34 14.12 -1.21 8.63
CA GLU A 34 13.74 -0.53 7.39
C GLU A 34 13.34 0.93 7.65
N LEU A 35 12.59 1.20 8.71
CA LEU A 35 12.24 2.56 9.12
C LEU A 35 13.48 3.41 9.42
N LEU A 36 14.42 2.86 10.21
CA LEU A 36 15.69 3.52 10.52
C LEU A 36 16.51 3.81 9.25
N ARG A 37 16.62 2.82 8.36
CA ARG A 37 17.32 2.98 7.10
C ARG A 37 16.71 4.06 6.20
N GLN A 38 15.40 4.22 6.23
CA GLN A 38 14.70 5.26 5.48
C GLN A 38 14.99 6.66 6.02
N GLN A 39 15.15 6.79 7.33
CA GLN A 39 15.52 8.05 7.97
C GLN A 39 16.96 8.46 7.66
N GLU A 40 17.88 7.48 7.61
CA GLU A 40 19.30 7.72 7.33
C GLU A 40 19.61 7.99 5.85
N GLU A 41 18.85 7.38 4.93
CA GLU A 41 19.02 7.53 3.50
C GLU A 41 17.75 8.08 2.83
N PRO A 42 17.42 9.36 3.01
CA PRO A 42 16.24 9.94 2.39
C PRO A 42 16.30 9.82 0.87
N ARG A 43 15.28 9.25 0.28
CA ARG A 43 15.19 9.02 -1.15
C ARG A 43 14.52 10.20 -1.82
N THR A 44 15.23 10.81 -2.74
CA THR A 44 14.64 11.84 -3.58
C THR A 44 13.95 11.20 -4.79
N TYR A 45 12.72 11.57 -5.02
CA TYR A 45 12.02 11.25 -6.24
C TYR A 45 12.53 12.15 -7.37
N ALA A 46 13.22 11.59 -8.36
CA ALA A 46 13.84 12.36 -9.45
C ALA A 46 12.87 12.61 -10.61
N GLY A 47 11.60 12.32 -10.48
CA GLY A 47 10.63 12.38 -11.57
C GLY A 47 9.68 13.57 -11.52
N ALA A 48 8.77 13.58 -12.48
CA ALA A 48 7.60 14.43 -12.56
C ALA A 48 6.66 14.22 -11.34
N ALA A 49 5.43 14.64 -11.43
CA ALA A 49 4.41 14.53 -10.39
C ALA A 49 4.36 13.15 -9.70
N ILE A 50 4.17 13.15 -8.37
CA ILE A 50 3.94 11.92 -7.58
C ILE A 50 2.53 11.42 -7.83
N ILE A 51 1.55 12.33 -7.82
CA ILE A 51 0.17 12.05 -8.17
C ILE A 51 0.02 12.20 -9.68
N ILE A 52 -0.14 11.10 -10.38
CA ILE A 52 -0.28 11.07 -11.83
C ILE A 52 -1.68 10.62 -12.19
N GLN A 53 -2.43 11.47 -12.89
CA GLN A 53 -3.64 11.06 -13.56
C GLN A 53 -3.28 10.29 -14.83
N ARG A 54 -3.69 9.04 -14.91
CA ARG A 54 -3.48 8.20 -16.08
C ARG A 54 -4.74 8.01 -16.87
N THR A 55 -4.58 7.74 -18.15
CA THR A 55 -5.68 7.64 -19.10
C THR A 55 -6.31 6.25 -19.13
N GLU A 56 -7.53 6.16 -19.64
CA GLU A 56 -8.24 4.89 -19.89
C GLU A 56 -7.42 3.89 -20.73
N HIS A 57 -6.54 4.40 -21.58
CA HIS A 57 -5.64 3.58 -22.40
C HIS A 57 -4.69 2.71 -21.54
N ASP A 58 -4.21 3.23 -20.42
CA ASP A 58 -3.36 2.48 -19.49
C ASP A 58 -4.12 1.31 -18.86
N PHE A 59 -5.41 1.48 -18.62
CA PHE A 59 -6.30 0.42 -18.13
C PHE A 59 -6.48 -0.70 -19.15
N GLN A 60 -6.74 -0.36 -20.41
CA GLN A 60 -6.98 -1.36 -21.46
C GLN A 60 -5.76 -2.23 -21.74
N SER A 61 -4.55 -1.71 -21.57
CA SER A 61 -3.31 -2.46 -21.77
C SER A 61 -2.86 -3.27 -20.56
N ALA A 62 -3.45 -3.05 -19.39
CA ALA A 62 -3.09 -3.74 -18.15
C ALA A 62 -3.63 -5.16 -18.10
N THR A 63 -2.92 -6.04 -17.39
CA THR A 63 -3.33 -7.44 -17.16
C THR A 63 -3.09 -7.83 -15.70
N GLY A 64 -3.79 -8.87 -15.24
CA GLY A 64 -3.60 -9.44 -13.90
C GLY A 64 -3.82 -8.43 -12.78
N GLU A 65 -2.94 -8.42 -11.78
CA GLU A 65 -3.01 -7.56 -10.58
C GLU A 65 -3.10 -6.07 -10.93
N LYS A 66 -2.31 -5.64 -11.90
CA LYS A 66 -2.33 -4.26 -12.37
C LYS A 66 -3.69 -3.85 -12.93
N ARG A 67 -4.37 -4.74 -13.65
CA ARG A 67 -5.72 -4.48 -14.18
C ARG A 67 -6.75 -4.39 -13.05
N ALA A 68 -6.64 -5.24 -12.03
CA ALA A 68 -7.50 -5.18 -10.86
C ALA A 68 -7.35 -3.86 -10.10
N VAL A 69 -6.11 -3.39 -9.90
CA VAL A 69 -5.80 -2.08 -9.28
C VAL A 69 -6.43 -0.93 -10.09
N TYR A 70 -6.26 -0.95 -11.39
CA TYR A 70 -6.83 0.07 -12.28
C TYR A 70 -8.36 0.07 -12.24
N GLY A 71 -8.97 -1.12 -12.28
CA GLY A 71 -10.41 -1.28 -12.20
C GLY A 71 -10.96 -0.73 -10.89
N LEU A 72 -10.31 -1.04 -9.77
CA LEU A 72 -10.68 -0.53 -8.45
C LEU A 72 -10.60 1.00 -8.40
N TYR A 73 -9.46 1.58 -8.82
CA TYR A 73 -9.27 3.03 -8.82
C TYR A 73 -10.31 3.76 -9.66
N HIS A 74 -10.48 3.34 -10.91
CA HIS A 74 -11.41 4.01 -11.82
C HIS A 74 -12.87 3.86 -11.40
N ARG A 75 -13.23 2.72 -10.83
CA ARG A 75 -14.58 2.52 -10.29
C ARG A 75 -14.83 3.43 -9.10
N CYS A 76 -13.91 3.52 -8.13
CA CYS A 76 -14.02 4.47 -7.02
C CYS A 76 -14.16 5.91 -7.53
N LEU A 77 -13.37 6.28 -8.54
CA LEU A 77 -13.44 7.62 -9.12
C LEU A 77 -14.83 7.91 -9.73
N GLN A 78 -15.41 6.96 -10.44
CA GLN A 78 -16.70 7.12 -11.12
C GLN A 78 -17.90 7.05 -10.16
N GLU A 79 -17.88 6.13 -9.20
CA GLU A 79 -19.03 5.83 -8.33
C GLU A 79 -19.06 6.69 -7.06
N THR A 80 -17.88 7.04 -6.52
CA THR A 80 -17.76 7.66 -5.20
C THR A 80 -16.85 8.90 -5.17
N GLY A 81 -16.50 9.44 -6.33
CA GLY A 81 -15.59 10.59 -6.40
C GLY A 81 -14.16 10.26 -5.93
N GLY A 82 -13.77 8.99 -5.98
CA GLY A 82 -12.46 8.51 -5.54
C GLY A 82 -12.42 7.98 -4.11
N CYS A 83 -13.55 7.90 -3.39
CA CYS A 83 -13.60 7.27 -2.07
C CYS A 83 -13.61 5.74 -2.17
N LEU A 84 -12.64 5.10 -1.54
CA LEU A 84 -12.63 3.68 -1.22
C LEU A 84 -13.07 3.49 0.23
N THR A 85 -14.13 2.71 0.44
CA THR A 85 -14.62 2.40 1.79
C THR A 85 -14.23 0.98 2.18
N ILE A 86 -13.64 0.83 3.38
CA ILE A 86 -13.25 -0.46 3.97
C ILE A 86 -13.81 -0.52 5.39
N GLY A 87 -14.73 -1.45 5.67
CA GLY A 87 -15.29 -1.63 7.01
C GLY A 87 -15.92 -0.38 7.64
N GLY A 88 -16.27 0.61 6.83
CA GLY A 88 -16.80 1.90 7.30
C GLY A 88 -15.79 3.05 7.26
N ASP A 89 -14.48 2.78 7.22
CA ASP A 89 -13.45 3.79 7.03
C ASP A 89 -13.38 4.21 5.56
N CYS A 90 -13.27 5.50 5.30
CA CYS A 90 -13.18 6.05 3.95
C CYS A 90 -11.78 6.58 3.65
N PHE A 91 -11.27 6.24 2.48
CA PHE A 91 -9.97 6.68 1.95
C PHE A 91 -10.18 7.38 0.62
N TRP A 92 -9.69 8.61 0.47
CA TRP A 92 -9.70 9.25 -0.84
C TRP A 92 -8.48 8.82 -1.64
N LEU A 93 -8.70 8.06 -2.71
CA LEU A 93 -7.65 7.57 -3.59
C LEU A 93 -7.08 8.72 -4.43
N LEU A 94 -5.82 9.02 -4.23
CA LEU A 94 -5.11 10.11 -4.90
C LEU A 94 -4.47 9.66 -6.21
N SER A 95 -3.92 8.45 -6.24
CA SER A 95 -3.22 7.91 -7.40
C SER A 95 -3.06 6.40 -7.34
N TYR A 96 -2.72 5.80 -8.47
CA TYR A 96 -2.35 4.40 -8.59
C TYR A 96 -1.03 4.24 -9.33
N GLU A 97 -0.36 3.10 -9.15
CA GLU A 97 0.95 2.82 -9.75
C GLU A 97 1.97 3.95 -9.49
N VAL A 98 2.02 4.43 -8.24
CA VAL A 98 2.92 5.52 -7.82
C VAL A 98 4.35 5.00 -7.81
N PRO A 99 5.26 5.54 -8.65
CA PRO A 99 6.59 4.98 -8.79
C PRO A 99 7.45 5.24 -7.55
N ASN A 100 8.23 4.24 -7.17
CA ASN A 100 9.29 4.33 -6.18
C ASN A 100 10.65 4.23 -6.86
N GLN A 101 11.43 5.29 -6.87
CA GLN A 101 12.62 5.43 -7.71
C GLN A 101 13.89 4.74 -7.19
N ARG A 102 13.82 3.70 -6.40
CA ARG A 102 15.05 3.10 -5.87
C ARG A 102 15.90 2.28 -6.82
N SER A 103 15.41 1.88 -7.97
CA SER A 103 16.21 1.04 -8.89
C SER A 103 15.78 1.20 -10.34
N PHE A 104 16.64 0.76 -11.27
CA PHE A 104 16.34 0.58 -12.68
C PHE A 104 15.10 -0.29 -12.97
N ARG A 105 14.57 -0.99 -11.97
CA ARG A 105 13.26 -1.65 -12.00
C ARG A 105 12.35 -0.81 -11.14
N MET A 106 11.58 0.06 -11.76
CA MET A 106 10.57 0.89 -11.10
C MET A 106 9.57 -0.01 -10.38
N ARG A 107 9.67 -0.08 -9.07
CA ARG A 107 8.58 -0.58 -8.22
C ARG A 107 7.56 0.54 -8.07
N ARG A 108 6.33 0.18 -7.89
CA ARG A 108 5.23 1.13 -7.80
C ARG A 108 4.29 0.70 -6.69
N ALA A 109 3.87 1.65 -5.87
CA ALA A 109 2.75 1.42 -4.96
C ALA A 109 1.48 1.23 -5.78
N ASP A 110 0.71 0.23 -5.49
CA ASP A 110 -0.50 -0.10 -6.25
C ASP A 110 -1.50 1.05 -6.18
N LEU A 111 -1.86 1.49 -4.96
CA LEU A 111 -2.71 2.67 -4.73
C LEU A 111 -2.12 3.52 -3.60
N VAL A 112 -2.32 4.83 -3.72
CA VAL A 112 -2.04 5.79 -2.65
C VAL A 112 -3.29 6.62 -2.41
N GLY A 113 -3.69 6.73 -1.16
CA GLY A 113 -4.86 7.48 -0.72
C GLY A 113 -4.54 8.36 0.49
N LEU A 114 -5.57 9.09 0.91
CA LEU A 114 -5.57 9.94 2.09
C LEU A 114 -6.58 9.41 3.10
N THR A 115 -6.20 9.34 4.37
CA THR A 115 -7.14 9.05 5.48
C THR A 115 -7.95 10.30 5.82
N ALA A 116 -9.04 10.13 6.54
CA ALA A 116 -9.88 11.25 7.00
C ALA A 116 -9.12 12.25 7.91
N GLU A 117 -8.04 11.81 8.55
CA GLU A 117 -7.17 12.64 9.41
C GLU A 117 -6.00 13.28 8.66
N GLY A 118 -5.86 13.03 7.34
CA GLY A 118 -4.79 13.59 6.52
C GLY A 118 -3.52 12.73 6.46
N GLY A 119 -3.54 11.52 7.01
CA GLY A 119 -2.45 10.56 6.85
C GLY A 119 -2.46 9.92 5.46
N LEU A 120 -1.31 9.47 4.99
CA LEU A 120 -1.23 8.69 3.75
C LEU A 120 -1.65 7.25 4.00
N ALA A 121 -2.43 6.68 3.08
CA ALA A 121 -2.74 5.26 3.00
C ALA A 121 -2.08 4.67 1.76
N VAL A 122 -1.18 3.71 1.94
CA VAL A 122 -0.54 2.95 0.86
C VAL A 122 -1.19 1.58 0.80
N PHE A 123 -1.74 1.25 -0.35
CA PHE A 123 -2.40 -0.04 -0.58
C PHE A 123 -1.51 -0.94 -1.42
N GLU A 124 -1.33 -2.16 -0.96
CA GLU A 124 -0.75 -3.26 -1.69
C GLU A 124 -1.85 -4.26 -2.04
N CYS A 125 -2.19 -4.32 -3.32
CA CYS A 125 -3.26 -5.18 -3.83
C CYS A 125 -2.68 -6.52 -4.30
N LYS A 126 -3.24 -7.62 -3.85
CA LYS A 126 -2.77 -8.95 -4.23
C LYS A 126 -3.92 -9.82 -4.75
N LEU A 127 -3.66 -10.59 -5.80
CA LEU A 127 -4.61 -11.57 -6.30
C LEU A 127 -4.49 -12.88 -5.52
N GLY A 128 -5.54 -13.70 -5.54
CA GLY A 128 -5.60 -14.97 -4.80
C GLY A 128 -4.50 -15.98 -5.14
N ASN A 129 -3.91 -15.89 -6.33
CA ASN A 129 -2.81 -16.75 -6.78
C ASN A 129 -1.42 -16.13 -6.59
N ASN A 130 -1.33 -14.95 -5.95
CA ASN A 130 -0.06 -14.31 -5.71
C ASN A 130 0.78 -15.13 -4.71
N ARG A 131 2.04 -15.37 -5.07
CA ARG A 131 2.98 -16.21 -4.28
C ARG A 131 3.70 -15.43 -3.18
N TYR A 132 3.64 -14.11 -3.22
CA TYR A 132 4.23 -13.24 -2.20
C TYR A 132 3.22 -13.09 -1.07
N GLY A 133 3.63 -13.44 0.14
CA GLY A 133 2.75 -13.39 1.28
C GLY A 133 2.47 -11.99 1.83
N PRO A 134 1.53 -11.87 2.77
CA PRO A 134 1.15 -10.59 3.37
C PRO A 134 2.32 -9.80 3.94
N PHE A 135 3.31 -10.45 4.51
CA PHE A 135 4.50 -9.77 5.02
C PHE A 135 5.34 -9.10 3.92
N ALA A 136 5.42 -9.74 2.75
CA ALA A 136 6.09 -9.15 1.62
C ALA A 136 5.35 -7.90 1.14
N ALA A 137 4.02 -7.96 1.08
CA ALA A 137 3.19 -6.81 0.75
C ALA A 137 3.32 -5.68 1.78
N ILE A 138 3.34 -5.99 3.08
CA ILE A 138 3.58 -4.99 4.15
C ILE A 138 4.95 -4.31 3.96
N LEU A 139 6.01 -5.07 3.69
CA LEU A 139 7.34 -4.50 3.49
C LEU A 139 7.42 -3.65 2.21
N GLU A 140 6.72 -4.05 1.14
CA GLU A 140 6.59 -3.23 -0.06
C GLU A 140 5.87 -1.91 0.26
N GLY A 141 4.74 -1.97 0.94
CA GLY A 141 3.98 -0.79 1.37
C GLY A 141 4.80 0.13 2.27
N LEU A 142 5.60 -0.43 3.18
CA LEU A 142 6.49 0.33 4.06
C LEU A 142 7.57 1.07 3.27
N ASP A 143 8.20 0.40 2.28
CA ASP A 143 9.20 1.01 1.41
C ASP A 143 8.61 2.19 0.61
N TYR A 144 7.37 2.05 0.13
CA TYR A 144 6.67 3.13 -0.56
C TYR A 144 6.28 4.27 0.38
N LEU A 145 5.70 3.97 1.53
CA LEU A 145 5.29 4.98 2.50
C LEU A 145 6.49 5.81 2.96
N ALA A 146 7.60 5.16 3.30
CA ALA A 146 8.82 5.84 3.70
C ALA A 146 9.40 6.74 2.59
N CYS A 147 9.29 6.31 1.33
CA CYS A 147 9.65 7.15 0.19
C CYS A 147 8.75 8.38 0.07
N LEU A 148 7.44 8.19 0.21
CA LEU A 148 6.45 9.27 0.06
C LEU A 148 6.51 10.28 1.23
N THR A 149 6.82 9.82 2.44
CA THR A 149 6.90 10.66 3.65
C THR A 149 8.26 11.32 3.85
N SER A 150 9.27 11.04 3.00
CA SER A 150 10.51 11.84 3.03
C SER A 150 10.20 13.31 2.72
N GLU A 151 10.86 14.22 3.42
CA GLU A 151 10.55 15.66 3.42
C GLU A 151 10.33 16.23 2.01
N LEU A 152 11.26 16.00 1.11
CA LEU A 152 11.18 16.51 -0.27
C LEU A 152 10.02 15.89 -1.06
N ASN A 153 9.81 14.58 -0.93
CA ASN A 153 8.73 13.91 -1.66
C ASN A 153 7.36 14.27 -1.07
N PHE A 154 7.28 14.44 0.25
CA PHE A 154 6.04 14.82 0.90
C PHE A 154 5.60 16.24 0.48
N THR A 155 6.53 17.20 0.41
CA THR A 155 6.25 18.54 -0.12
C THR A 155 5.72 18.48 -1.55
N ARG A 156 6.36 17.68 -2.41
CA ARG A 156 5.88 17.50 -3.80
C ARG A 156 4.52 16.84 -3.87
N LEU A 157 4.26 15.86 -3.00
CA LEU A 157 2.95 15.22 -2.92
C LEU A 157 1.87 16.23 -2.51
N GLN A 158 2.17 17.12 -1.57
CA GLN A 158 1.26 18.21 -1.19
C GLN A 158 0.98 19.15 -2.37
N ASP A 159 1.99 19.54 -3.13
CA ASP A 159 1.82 20.37 -4.34
C ASP A 159 0.94 19.68 -5.39
N ASP A 160 1.14 18.38 -5.61
CA ASP A 160 0.34 17.60 -6.56
C ASP A 160 -1.08 17.38 -6.05
N TYR A 161 -1.26 17.23 -4.73
CA TYR A 161 -2.57 17.13 -4.09
C TYR A 161 -3.43 18.37 -4.35
N TRP A 162 -2.86 19.57 -4.23
CA TRP A 162 -3.59 20.81 -4.52
C TRP A 162 -4.00 20.90 -5.99
N LYS A 163 -3.12 20.52 -6.91
CA LYS A 163 -3.46 20.45 -8.34
C LYS A 163 -4.57 19.42 -8.61
N LEU A 164 -4.55 18.28 -7.92
CA LEU A 164 -5.59 17.26 -8.04
C LEU A 164 -6.96 17.78 -7.60
N ARG A 165 -7.00 18.54 -6.49
CA ARG A 165 -8.23 19.16 -5.98
C ARG A 165 -8.87 20.14 -6.94
N GLU A 166 -8.10 20.78 -7.78
CA GLU A 166 -8.59 21.68 -8.83
C GLU A 166 -9.21 20.91 -10.01
N GLN A 167 -8.85 19.66 -10.19
CA GLN A 167 -9.21 18.86 -11.36
C GLN A 167 -10.29 17.82 -11.10
N LEU A 168 -10.40 17.33 -9.89
CA LEU A 168 -11.35 16.29 -9.50
C LEU A 168 -12.31 16.78 -8.41
N PRO A 169 -13.54 16.25 -8.41
CA PRO A 169 -14.45 16.50 -7.30
C PRO A 169 -13.84 15.92 -6.01
N VAL A 170 -13.72 16.75 -4.99
CA VAL A 170 -13.27 16.32 -3.67
C VAL A 170 -14.47 15.74 -2.93
N PRO A 171 -14.38 14.49 -2.43
CA PRO A 171 -15.46 13.93 -1.64
C PRO A 171 -15.75 14.74 -0.38
N ASP A 172 -17.01 14.80 0.05
CA ASP A 172 -17.45 15.69 1.15
C ASP A 172 -16.62 15.45 2.44
N ALA A 173 -16.31 14.20 2.77
CA ALA A 173 -15.50 13.86 3.93
C ALA A 173 -14.06 14.41 3.88
N PHE A 174 -13.58 14.83 2.70
CA PHE A 174 -12.21 15.31 2.48
C PHE A 174 -12.11 16.79 2.12
N GLN A 175 -13.21 17.53 2.19
CA GLN A 175 -13.23 18.96 1.83
C GLN A 175 -12.26 19.81 2.67
N ALA A 176 -12.07 19.48 3.94
CA ALA A 176 -11.16 20.16 4.86
C ALA A 176 -9.89 19.37 5.18
N VAL A 177 -9.67 18.24 4.50
CA VAL A 177 -8.53 17.35 4.79
C VAL A 177 -7.36 17.68 3.87
N GLU A 178 -6.16 17.69 4.43
CA GLU A 178 -4.89 17.91 3.70
C GLU A 178 -3.86 16.86 4.13
N PRO A 179 -2.96 16.46 3.23
CA PRO A 179 -1.86 15.57 3.61
C PRO A 179 -1.00 16.19 4.70
N THR A 180 -0.84 15.49 5.80
CA THR A 180 0.01 15.92 6.91
C THR A 180 0.92 14.81 7.40
N GLY A 181 2.19 15.14 7.68
CA GLY A 181 3.17 14.21 8.23
C GLY A 181 2.96 13.88 9.71
N THR A 182 2.05 14.58 10.40
CA THR A 182 1.76 14.37 11.83
C THR A 182 0.58 13.43 12.06
N ALA A 183 -0.23 13.14 11.03
CA ALA A 183 -1.31 12.17 11.13
C ALA A 183 -0.78 10.73 11.06
N GLN A 184 -1.59 9.79 11.52
CA GLN A 184 -1.29 8.38 11.38
C GLN A 184 -1.35 7.95 9.91
N HIS A 185 -0.23 7.44 9.41
CA HIS A 185 -0.17 6.82 8.09
C HIS A 185 -0.60 5.35 8.16
N GLN A 186 -1.05 4.80 7.02
CA GLN A 186 -1.52 3.42 6.97
C GLN A 186 -0.88 2.65 5.82
N ILE A 187 -0.56 1.38 6.07
CA ILE A 187 -0.26 0.38 5.05
C ILE A 187 -1.40 -0.63 5.06
N ILE A 188 -2.04 -0.81 3.93
CA ILE A 188 -3.21 -1.67 3.79
C ILE A 188 -2.91 -2.75 2.76
N VAL A 189 -2.89 -4.01 3.18
CA VAL A 189 -2.86 -5.14 2.24
C VAL A 189 -4.29 -5.47 1.86
N LEU A 190 -4.60 -5.34 0.57
CA LEU A 190 -5.92 -5.55 0.01
C LEU A 190 -5.90 -6.79 -0.88
N ALA A 191 -6.57 -7.86 -0.46
CA ALA A 191 -6.50 -9.14 -1.16
C ALA A 191 -7.76 -9.98 -0.96
N PRO A 192 -8.04 -10.94 -1.84
CA PRO A 192 -9.17 -11.85 -1.67
C PRO A 192 -8.91 -12.86 -0.54
N PRO A 193 -9.97 -13.49 0.01
CA PRO A 193 -9.87 -14.44 1.12
C PRO A 193 -8.91 -15.59 0.84
N GLU A 194 -8.83 -16.05 -0.41
CA GLU A 194 -7.96 -17.15 -0.84
C GLU A 194 -6.49 -16.85 -0.60
N TYR A 195 -6.08 -15.61 -0.81
CA TYR A 195 -4.71 -15.16 -0.56
C TYR A 195 -4.32 -15.33 0.91
N TYR A 196 -5.17 -14.87 1.81
CA TYR A 196 -4.92 -14.99 3.25
C TYR A 196 -5.01 -16.43 3.74
N ARG A 197 -5.96 -17.23 3.21
CA ARG A 197 -6.12 -18.63 3.57
C ARG A 197 -4.85 -19.45 3.30
N LEU A 198 -4.20 -19.25 2.17
CA LEU A 198 -2.93 -19.92 1.85
C LEU A 198 -1.88 -19.64 2.92
N TYR A 199 -1.87 -18.42 3.45
CA TYR A 199 -0.94 -18.02 4.50
C TYR A 199 -1.35 -18.55 5.87
N ASP A 200 -2.63 -18.48 6.22
CA ASP A 200 -3.17 -19.03 7.46
C ASP A 200 -2.91 -20.52 7.57
N GLU A 201 -3.02 -21.26 6.47
CA GLU A 201 -2.74 -22.69 6.43
C GLU A 201 -1.24 -22.99 6.64
N SER A 202 -0.36 -22.22 6.01
CA SER A 202 1.09 -22.37 6.12
C SER A 202 1.65 -21.87 7.47
N MET A 203 0.96 -20.93 8.10
CA MET A 203 1.38 -20.23 9.31
C MET A 203 0.50 -20.55 10.54
N ARG A 204 -0.20 -21.68 10.52
CA ARG A 204 -1.11 -22.09 11.62
C ARG A 204 -0.46 -21.95 12.99
N GLY A 205 -1.16 -21.26 13.88
CA GLY A 205 -0.75 -21.08 15.28
C GLY A 205 0.35 -20.03 15.53
N LYS A 206 0.69 -19.20 14.56
CA LYS A 206 1.80 -18.24 14.70
C LYS A 206 1.41 -16.81 14.96
N GLY A 207 0.11 -16.50 15.07
CA GLY A 207 -0.35 -15.14 15.40
C GLY A 207 0.15 -14.07 14.43
N TRP A 208 0.42 -14.40 13.16
CA TRP A 208 0.99 -13.46 12.20
C TRP A 208 0.07 -12.25 11.94
N ARG A 209 -1.25 -12.45 12.06
CA ARG A 209 -2.23 -11.37 11.93
C ARG A 209 -2.11 -10.38 13.09
N ASP A 210 -1.92 -10.89 14.32
CA ASP A 210 -1.74 -10.05 15.51
C ASP A 210 -0.46 -9.21 15.41
N VAL A 211 0.60 -9.77 14.83
CA VAL A 211 1.85 -9.04 14.58
C VAL A 211 1.66 -7.97 13.52
N ALA A 212 0.96 -8.30 12.43
CA ALA A 212 0.69 -7.33 11.39
C ALA A 212 -0.12 -6.14 11.91
N SER A 213 -1.08 -6.39 12.82
CA SER A 213 -2.05 -5.37 13.25
C SER A 213 -1.68 -4.62 14.55
N ASN A 214 -0.87 -5.17 15.47
CA ASN A 214 -0.93 -4.68 16.84
C ASN A 214 0.38 -4.31 17.56
N HIS A 215 1.59 -4.66 17.13
CA HIS A 215 2.68 -4.62 18.13
C HIS A 215 4.02 -3.99 17.73
N CYS A 216 4.22 -3.57 16.51
CA CYS A 216 5.56 -3.18 16.06
C CYS A 216 5.62 -1.82 15.39
N HIS A 217 4.61 -0.98 15.54
CA HIS A 217 4.53 0.24 14.76
C HIS A 217 4.77 1.47 15.64
N PRO A 218 5.50 2.46 15.12
CA PRO A 218 5.46 3.77 15.72
C PRO A 218 4.01 4.27 15.75
N PRO A 219 3.63 5.12 16.74
CA PRO A 219 2.25 5.62 16.86
C PRO A 219 1.71 6.30 15.59
N THR A 220 2.60 6.70 14.69
CA THR A 220 2.28 7.34 13.41
C THR A 220 2.04 6.36 12.26
N LEU A 221 2.16 5.07 12.49
CA LEU A 221 1.96 4.04 11.47
C LEU A 221 0.94 3.00 11.93
N GLN A 222 -0.02 2.67 11.08
CA GLN A 222 -0.94 1.55 11.21
C GLN A 222 -0.75 0.57 10.06
N ILE A 223 -0.79 -0.73 10.34
CA ILE A 223 -0.84 -1.78 9.33
C ILE A 223 -2.17 -2.49 9.45
N SER A 224 -2.86 -2.63 8.32
CA SER A 224 -4.20 -3.23 8.25
C SER A 224 -4.28 -4.23 7.12
N LEU A 225 -5.09 -5.25 7.33
CA LEU A 225 -5.41 -6.26 6.33
C LEU A 225 -6.87 -6.11 5.93
N ALA A 226 -7.18 -6.07 4.65
CA ALA A 226 -8.53 -5.92 4.16
C ALA A 226 -8.87 -6.99 3.12
N VAL A 227 -10.09 -7.49 3.17
CA VAL A 227 -10.60 -8.51 2.25
C VAL A 227 -11.36 -7.83 1.12
N ALA A 228 -10.88 -8.01 -0.11
CA ALA A 228 -11.54 -7.57 -1.33
C ALA A 228 -11.54 -8.70 -2.35
N ASP A 229 -12.66 -8.89 -3.02
CA ASP A 229 -12.79 -9.82 -4.14
C ASP A 229 -12.24 -9.15 -5.40
N LEU A 230 -10.90 -9.09 -5.51
CA LEU A 230 -10.21 -8.49 -6.65
C LEU A 230 -10.18 -9.45 -7.84
N ASP A 231 -10.82 -9.04 -8.93
CA ASP A 231 -10.85 -9.80 -10.18
C ASP A 231 -9.75 -9.31 -11.12
N PRO A 232 -8.97 -10.23 -11.77
CA PRO A 232 -8.00 -9.87 -12.81
C PRO A 232 -8.58 -9.09 -14.00
N GLU A 233 -9.89 -9.19 -14.22
CA GLU A 233 -10.60 -8.42 -15.24
C GLU A 233 -10.88 -6.96 -14.82
N GLY A 234 -10.49 -6.55 -13.63
CA GLY A 234 -10.64 -5.18 -13.13
C GLY A 234 -11.98 -4.92 -12.43
N PHE A 235 -12.68 -5.97 -12.02
CA PHE A 235 -13.92 -5.86 -11.27
C PHE A 235 -13.69 -6.31 -9.83
N TYR A 236 -14.16 -5.54 -8.86
CA TYR A 236 -14.38 -6.07 -7.52
C TYR A 236 -15.89 -6.12 -7.27
N ARG A 237 -16.35 -7.22 -6.66
CA ARG A 237 -17.78 -7.56 -6.65
C ARG A 237 -18.45 -7.34 -5.32
N ARG A 238 -17.74 -7.04 -4.26
CA ARG A 238 -18.27 -7.02 -2.89
C ARG A 238 -17.75 -5.86 -2.07
N GLN A 239 -18.44 -5.64 -0.98
CA GLN A 239 -18.00 -4.78 0.11
C GLN A 239 -16.59 -5.21 0.56
N ILE A 240 -15.74 -4.23 0.78
CA ILE A 240 -14.40 -4.45 1.32
C ILE A 240 -14.48 -4.30 2.83
N ASP A 241 -14.02 -5.31 3.55
CA ASP A 241 -14.06 -5.35 5.00
C ASP A 241 -12.65 -5.57 5.58
N TRP A 242 -12.48 -5.16 6.83
CA TRP A 242 -11.26 -5.49 7.57
C TRP A 242 -11.19 -6.99 7.87
N CYS A 243 -9.96 -7.54 7.84
CA CYS A 243 -9.67 -8.94 8.17
C CYS A 243 -9.73 -9.21 9.66
#